data_8ac169a9731c3cc889dae457ab3b0970
#
_entry.id   8ac169a9731c3cc889dae457ab3b0970
#
_cell.length_a   1.000
_cell.length_b   1.000
_cell.length_c   1.000
_cell.angle_alpha   90.00
_cell.angle_beta   90.00
_cell.angle_gamma   90.00
#
_symmetry.space_group_name_H-M   'P 1'
#
loop_
_entity.id
_entity.type
_entity.pdbx_description
1 polymer ?
#
loop_
_entity_poly.entity_id
_entity_poly.type
_entity_poly.pdbx_seq_one_letter_code
_entity_poly.pdbx_strand_id
1 'polypeptide(L)'
;NYIALSGVLGAIGRAGENFLADPDASEEVFALAALSALGFLEMPDDPDPWGHISGFRLWGEAAQTVFLDHAGAEHALRVTRLEKRRFRIEHHGMATDIRVQSTDGRAVRADFDGRLLSATVHREGAGIAVFFAGHGHAFTIAEEADHHGEAAAGGDRLSAPMPGLVRIVSAEPGARVAKGDALITMEAMKMELVLAAPRDGVVAAVPVAVGDQVAEGALLLSLEPEEAA
;
A
#
# COMPACT_ATOMS: atom_id res chain seq x y z
N ASN A 1 -30.29 -20.27 9.35
CA ASN A 1 -30.42 -18.81 9.48
C ASN A 1 -29.13 -18.16 8.98
N TYR A 2 -29.04 -18.01 7.65
CA TYR A 2 -28.00 -17.23 7.00
C TYR A 2 -28.38 -15.76 7.14
N ILE A 3 -27.83 -15.06 8.12
CA ILE A 3 -27.75 -13.62 8.06
C ILE A 3 -26.64 -13.34 7.06
N ALA A 4 -27.02 -12.89 5.87
CA ALA A 4 -26.07 -12.57 4.81
C ALA A 4 -25.13 -11.47 5.32
N LEU A 5 -23.84 -11.76 5.40
CA LEU A 5 -22.79 -10.83 5.82
C LEU A 5 -22.69 -9.61 4.91
N SER A 6 -23.17 -9.69 3.66
CA SER A 6 -23.41 -8.54 2.77
C SER A 6 -24.32 -7.48 3.40
N GLY A 7 -25.29 -7.92 4.25
CA GLY A 7 -26.12 -7.02 5.04
C GLY A 7 -25.34 -6.30 6.16
N VAL A 8 -24.31 -6.94 6.71
CA VAL A 8 -23.51 -6.36 7.80
C VAL A 8 -22.54 -5.31 7.25
N LEU A 9 -21.81 -5.60 6.17
CA LEU A 9 -20.93 -4.62 5.52
C LEU A 9 -21.73 -3.45 4.91
N GLY A 10 -22.89 -3.73 4.29
CA GLY A 10 -23.80 -2.69 3.82
C GLY A 10 -24.52 -1.92 4.93
N ALA A 11 -24.65 -2.49 6.13
CA ALA A 11 -25.15 -1.80 7.32
C ALA A 11 -24.07 -0.96 7.99
N ILE A 12 -22.81 -1.40 7.97
CA ILE A 12 -21.64 -0.65 8.43
C ILE A 12 -21.47 0.61 7.57
N GLY A 13 -21.60 0.52 6.25
CA GLY A 13 -21.52 1.67 5.33
C GLY A 13 -22.70 2.64 5.41
N ARG A 14 -23.87 2.23 5.98
CA ARG A 14 -25.06 3.06 6.12
C ARG A 14 -25.40 3.48 7.54
N ALA A 15 -24.93 2.74 8.54
CA ALA A 15 -25.13 3.06 9.95
C ALA A 15 -23.96 3.88 10.49
N GLY A 16 -23.48 4.82 9.68
CA GLY A 16 -22.42 5.76 10.04
C GLY A 16 -22.03 5.77 11.51
N GLU A 17 -20.79 5.62 11.75
CA GLU A 17 -20.05 6.29 12.82
C GLU A 17 -19.92 5.64 14.20
N ASN A 18 -20.65 4.61 14.63
CA ASN A 18 -20.54 4.28 16.07
C ASN A 18 -20.58 2.81 16.49
N PHE A 19 -20.48 1.84 15.62
CA PHE A 19 -20.62 0.44 16.09
C PHE A 19 -19.34 -0.42 16.02
N LEU A 20 -18.29 -0.01 15.31
CA LEU A 20 -17.08 -0.82 15.14
C LEU A 20 -15.78 0.00 14.99
N ALA A 21 -15.82 1.31 15.03
CA ALA A 21 -14.61 2.10 14.88
C ALA A 21 -13.92 2.26 16.23
N ASP A 22 -12.97 1.39 16.51
CA ASP A 22 -11.86 1.75 17.36
C ASP A 22 -10.87 2.53 16.47
N PRO A 23 -10.72 3.85 16.63
CA PRO A 23 -9.81 4.64 15.80
C PRO A 23 -8.35 4.22 15.96
N ASP A 24 -8.03 3.46 17.00
CA ASP A 24 -6.70 2.94 17.27
C ASP A 24 -6.57 1.46 16.86
N ALA A 25 -6.70 1.17 15.55
CA ALA A 25 -6.38 -0.15 15.03
C ALA A 25 -4.89 -0.45 15.30
N SER A 26 -4.62 -1.59 15.93
CA SER A 26 -3.24 -1.99 16.23
C SER A 26 -2.49 -2.43 14.97
N GLU A 27 -1.16 -2.43 15.01
CA GLU A 27 -0.31 -2.87 13.90
C GLU A 27 -0.64 -4.30 13.43
N GLU A 28 -1.05 -5.17 14.36
CA GLU A 28 -1.47 -6.54 14.05
C GLU A 28 -2.73 -6.56 13.16
N VAL A 29 -3.65 -5.63 13.40
CA VAL A 29 -4.90 -5.49 12.63
C VAL A 29 -4.59 -5.00 11.22
N PHE A 30 -3.76 -3.97 11.08
CA PHE A 30 -3.29 -3.47 9.78
C PHE A 30 -2.57 -4.55 9.00
N ALA A 31 -1.71 -5.30 9.66
CA ALA A 31 -0.95 -6.37 9.06
C ALA A 31 -1.83 -7.50 8.52
N LEU A 32 -2.84 -7.91 9.28
CA LEU A 32 -3.81 -8.93 8.83
C LEU A 32 -4.66 -8.42 7.66
N ALA A 33 -5.06 -7.15 7.69
CA ALA A 33 -5.77 -6.53 6.57
C ALA A 33 -4.92 -6.51 5.30
N ALA A 34 -3.62 -6.14 5.40
CA ALA A 34 -2.69 -6.13 4.27
C ALA A 34 -2.46 -7.54 3.69
N LEU A 35 -2.29 -8.56 4.54
CA LEU A 35 -2.15 -9.95 4.09
C LEU A 35 -3.42 -10.46 3.39
N SER A 36 -4.60 -10.05 3.87
CA SER A 36 -5.88 -10.36 3.22
C SER A 36 -6.01 -9.65 1.88
N ALA A 37 -5.65 -8.37 1.80
CA ALA A 37 -5.69 -7.57 0.57
C ALA A 37 -4.86 -8.21 -0.56
N LEU A 38 -3.69 -8.74 -0.21
CA LEU A 38 -2.78 -9.41 -1.13
C LEU A 38 -3.10 -10.90 -1.36
N GLY A 39 -4.18 -11.43 -0.75
CA GLY A 39 -4.61 -12.83 -0.90
C GLY A 39 -3.72 -13.85 -0.18
N PHE A 40 -2.81 -13.40 0.70
CA PHE A 40 -1.88 -14.31 1.39
C PHE A 40 -2.55 -15.14 2.50
N LEU A 41 -3.74 -14.75 2.96
CA LEU A 41 -4.52 -15.53 3.93
C LEU A 41 -5.36 -16.63 3.28
N GLU A 42 -5.62 -16.55 1.98
CA GLU A 42 -6.46 -17.50 1.23
C GLU A 42 -5.63 -18.56 0.49
N MET A 43 -4.31 -18.58 0.70
CA MET A 43 -3.41 -19.50 0.02
C MET A 43 -3.66 -20.94 0.46
N PRO A 44 -4.16 -21.82 -0.42
CA PRO A 44 -4.27 -23.23 -0.10
C PRO A 44 -2.88 -23.85 0.15
N ASP A 45 -2.82 -24.92 0.92
CA ASP A 45 -1.61 -25.72 1.12
C ASP A 45 -1.31 -26.58 -0.13
N ASP A 46 -1.31 -25.95 -1.31
CA ASP A 46 -1.09 -26.64 -2.58
C ASP A 46 0.42 -26.85 -2.78
N PRO A 47 0.85 -28.10 -3.06
CA PRO A 47 2.23 -28.40 -3.39
C PRO A 47 2.66 -27.91 -4.77
N ASP A 48 1.77 -27.32 -5.58
CA ASP A 48 2.14 -26.80 -6.91
C ASP A 48 2.95 -25.50 -6.78
N PRO A 49 4.28 -25.55 -7.09
CA PRO A 49 5.12 -24.37 -6.99
C PRO A 49 4.78 -23.29 -8.03
N TRP A 50 3.98 -23.59 -9.04
CA TRP A 50 3.61 -22.70 -10.14
C TRP A 50 2.23 -22.04 -9.91
N GLY A 51 1.40 -22.61 -9.06
CA GLY A 51 0.06 -22.09 -8.74
C GLY A 51 0.07 -20.75 -7.98
N HIS A 52 1.22 -20.32 -7.46
CA HIS A 52 1.35 -19.16 -6.59
C HIS A 52 2.47 -18.21 -7.01
N ILE A 53 2.53 -17.84 -8.30
CA ILE A 53 3.53 -16.89 -8.84
C ILE A 53 3.15 -15.43 -8.52
N SER A 54 2.34 -15.14 -7.53
CA SER A 54 2.14 -13.76 -7.09
C SER A 54 3.41 -13.23 -6.41
N GLY A 55 4.04 -12.24 -7.02
CA GLY A 55 5.24 -11.59 -6.48
C GLY A 55 6.57 -12.27 -6.79
N PHE A 56 6.65 -13.19 -7.78
CA PHE A 56 7.93 -13.74 -8.19
C PHE A 56 8.82 -12.67 -8.83
N ARG A 57 10.01 -12.47 -8.25
CA ARG A 57 11.08 -11.67 -8.85
C ARG A 57 12.31 -12.53 -9.04
N LEU A 58 12.99 -12.38 -10.19
CA LEU A 58 14.26 -13.06 -10.49
C LEU A 58 15.40 -12.62 -9.57
N TRP A 59 15.33 -11.41 -9.02
CA TRP A 59 16.34 -10.78 -8.16
C TRP A 59 15.68 -9.87 -7.13
N GLY A 60 16.09 -9.97 -5.85
CA GLY A 60 15.64 -9.14 -4.75
C GLY A 60 14.48 -9.72 -3.94
N GLU A 61 14.14 -9.06 -2.84
CA GLU A 61 13.02 -9.43 -1.97
C GLU A 61 11.68 -9.13 -2.67
N ALA A 62 10.74 -10.06 -2.60
CA ALA A 62 9.40 -9.88 -3.15
C ALA A 62 8.58 -8.98 -2.21
N ALA A 63 8.73 -7.68 -2.35
CA ALA A 63 7.94 -6.70 -1.63
C ALA A 63 6.78 -6.16 -2.49
N GLN A 64 5.61 -6.00 -1.90
CA GLN A 64 4.42 -5.40 -2.50
C GLN A 64 3.90 -4.32 -1.54
N THR A 65 3.47 -3.19 -2.09
CA THR A 65 2.81 -2.15 -1.30
C THR A 65 1.31 -2.26 -1.53
N VAL A 66 0.54 -2.19 -0.46
CA VAL A 66 -0.92 -2.11 -0.50
C VAL A 66 -1.36 -0.85 0.21
N PHE A 67 -2.35 -0.19 -0.37
CA PHE A 67 -2.98 1.00 0.21
C PHE A 67 -4.33 0.61 0.78
N LEU A 68 -4.54 0.91 2.05
CA LEU A 68 -5.77 0.61 2.78
C LEU A 68 -6.34 1.89 3.35
N ASP A 69 -7.59 2.17 3.07
CA ASP A 69 -8.35 3.20 3.80
C ASP A 69 -8.91 2.60 5.09
N HIS A 70 -8.67 3.25 6.22
CA HIS A 70 -9.24 2.93 7.51
C HIS A 70 -9.70 4.21 8.20
N ALA A 71 -10.99 4.28 8.54
CA ALA A 71 -11.62 5.43 9.19
C ALA A 71 -11.42 6.77 8.43
N GLY A 72 -11.32 6.72 7.09
CA GLY A 72 -11.11 7.88 6.24
C GLY A 72 -9.66 8.36 6.15
N ALA A 73 -8.71 7.59 6.68
CA ALA A 73 -7.29 7.80 6.54
C ALA A 73 -6.67 6.68 5.67
N GLU A 74 -5.84 7.07 4.72
CA GLU A 74 -5.12 6.13 3.88
C GLU A 74 -3.81 5.70 4.53
N HIS A 75 -3.54 4.39 4.48
CA HIS A 75 -2.37 3.75 5.04
C HIS A 75 -1.64 2.96 3.97
N ALA A 76 -0.37 3.27 3.76
CA ALA A 76 0.52 2.51 2.88
C ALA A 76 1.26 1.44 3.69
N LEU A 77 1.06 0.17 3.34
CA LEU A 77 1.73 -0.95 3.98
C LEU A 77 2.60 -1.68 2.97
N ARG A 78 3.88 -1.80 3.28
CA ARG A 78 4.81 -2.59 2.48
C ARG A 78 4.92 -3.99 3.05
N VAL A 79 4.56 -4.99 2.24
CA VAL A 79 4.57 -6.40 2.62
C VAL A 79 5.70 -7.10 1.87
N THR A 80 6.68 -7.61 2.60
CA THR A 80 7.79 -8.40 2.07
C THR A 80 7.60 -9.85 2.45
N ARG A 81 7.57 -10.77 1.47
CA ARG A 81 7.49 -12.19 1.75
C ARG A 81 8.88 -12.75 2.04
N LEU A 82 9.13 -13.21 3.25
CA LEU A 82 10.39 -13.79 3.69
C LEU A 82 10.45 -15.30 3.42
N GLU A 83 9.36 -16.01 3.71
CA GLU A 83 9.21 -17.47 3.55
C GLU A 83 7.76 -17.82 3.21
N LYS A 84 7.43 -19.10 3.00
CA LYS A 84 6.11 -19.56 2.57
C LYS A 84 4.93 -18.99 3.39
N ARG A 85 5.09 -18.77 4.69
CA ARG A 85 4.05 -18.21 5.57
C ARG A 85 4.60 -17.16 6.53
N ARG A 86 5.76 -16.59 6.19
CA ARG A 86 6.40 -15.54 6.97
C ARG A 86 6.54 -14.28 6.15
N PHE A 87 6.09 -13.18 6.70
CA PHE A 87 6.02 -11.87 6.06
C PHE A 87 6.62 -10.83 6.98
N ARG A 88 7.22 -9.81 6.39
CA ARG A 88 7.57 -8.57 7.07
C ARG A 88 6.65 -7.50 6.56
N ILE A 89 6.03 -6.77 7.47
CA ILE A 89 5.13 -5.66 7.16
C ILE A 89 5.72 -4.40 7.73
N GLU A 90 5.89 -3.42 6.88
CA GLU A 90 6.36 -2.09 7.23
C GLU A 90 5.20 -1.12 7.13
N HIS A 91 4.89 -0.43 8.23
CA HIS A 91 3.84 0.55 8.37
C HIS A 91 4.32 1.68 9.27
N HIS A 92 4.18 2.95 8.85
CA HIS A 92 4.62 4.15 9.58
C HIS A 92 6.07 4.08 10.11
N GLY A 93 6.97 3.44 9.35
CA GLY A 93 8.38 3.28 9.74
C GLY A 93 8.64 2.17 10.78
N MET A 94 7.62 1.47 11.22
CA MET A 94 7.73 0.26 12.04
C MET A 94 7.70 -0.98 11.16
N ALA A 95 8.51 -1.98 11.50
CA ALA A 95 8.53 -3.27 10.81
C ALA A 95 8.12 -4.38 11.79
N THR A 96 7.13 -5.19 11.39
CA THR A 96 6.62 -6.31 12.17
C THR A 96 6.77 -7.60 11.38
N ASP A 97 7.37 -8.64 12.01
CA ASP A 97 7.47 -9.98 11.41
C ASP A 97 6.23 -10.81 11.81
N ILE A 98 5.57 -11.37 10.80
CA ILE A 98 4.37 -12.18 10.99
C ILE A 98 4.57 -13.55 10.39
N ARG A 99 4.20 -14.58 11.15
CA ARG A 99 4.13 -15.96 10.65
C ARG A 99 2.68 -16.47 10.75
N VAL A 100 2.03 -16.67 9.61
CA VAL A 100 0.70 -17.27 9.57
C VAL A 100 0.81 -18.77 9.84
N GLN A 101 0.25 -19.23 10.96
CA GLN A 101 0.29 -20.65 11.37
C GLN A 101 -0.81 -21.46 10.72
N SER A 102 -2.03 -20.94 10.76
CA SER A 102 -3.20 -21.59 10.15
C SER A 102 -4.24 -20.57 9.73
N THR A 103 -4.95 -20.90 8.66
CA THR A 103 -6.16 -20.21 8.23
C THR A 103 -7.25 -21.27 8.06
N ASP A 104 -8.41 -21.03 8.64
CA ASP A 104 -9.60 -21.87 8.49
C ASP A 104 -10.74 -20.99 7.97
N GLY A 105 -10.76 -20.82 6.65
CA GLY A 105 -11.70 -19.93 5.96
C GLY A 105 -11.57 -18.47 6.39
N ARG A 106 -12.07 -18.13 7.58
CA ARG A 106 -12.04 -16.76 8.12
C ARG A 106 -11.18 -16.62 9.38
N ALA A 107 -11.01 -17.71 10.13
CA ALA A 107 -10.18 -17.69 11.34
C ALA A 107 -8.71 -17.77 10.97
N VAL A 108 -7.92 -16.82 11.44
CA VAL A 108 -6.48 -16.70 11.21
C VAL A 108 -5.77 -16.83 12.55
N ARG A 109 -4.79 -17.74 12.62
CA ARG A 109 -3.82 -17.80 13.70
C ARG A 109 -2.47 -17.38 13.17
N ALA A 110 -1.88 -16.38 13.78
CA ALA A 110 -0.58 -15.86 13.38
C ALA A 110 0.28 -15.55 14.60
N ASP A 111 1.59 -15.71 14.42
CA ASP A 111 2.61 -15.30 15.38
C ASP A 111 3.14 -13.94 14.95
N PHE A 112 3.03 -12.97 15.84
CA PHE A 112 3.54 -11.61 15.71
C PHE A 112 4.70 -11.43 16.69
N ASP A 113 5.91 -11.39 16.21
CA ASP A 113 7.12 -11.20 17.04
C ASP A 113 7.18 -12.12 18.27
N GLY A 114 6.77 -13.40 18.12
CA GLY A 114 6.74 -14.40 19.19
C GLY A 114 5.45 -14.44 20.02
N ARG A 115 4.43 -13.62 19.68
CA ARG A 115 3.10 -13.61 20.31
C ARG A 115 2.08 -14.28 19.42
N LEU A 116 1.51 -15.38 19.86
CA LEU A 116 0.45 -16.07 19.12
C LEU A 116 -0.88 -15.35 19.30
N LEU A 117 -1.46 -14.89 18.20
CA LEU A 117 -2.74 -14.19 18.16
C LEU A 117 -3.73 -14.93 17.27
N SER A 118 -5.03 -14.73 17.55
CA SER A 118 -6.12 -15.24 16.73
C SER A 118 -7.04 -14.10 16.35
N ALA A 119 -7.40 -14.04 15.08
CA ALA A 119 -8.32 -13.04 14.54
C ALA A 119 -9.28 -13.70 13.55
N THR A 120 -10.37 -13.03 13.24
CA THR A 120 -11.25 -13.39 12.12
C THR A 120 -11.10 -12.31 11.05
N VAL A 121 -10.80 -12.73 9.83
CA VAL A 121 -10.64 -11.84 8.69
C VAL A 121 -11.67 -12.23 7.62
N HIS A 122 -12.37 -11.26 7.09
CA HIS A 122 -13.34 -11.44 6.03
C HIS A 122 -13.11 -10.42 4.94
N ARG A 123 -12.96 -10.89 3.70
CA ARG A 123 -12.82 -10.04 2.51
C ARG A 123 -14.03 -10.19 1.60
N GLU A 124 -14.55 -9.07 1.12
CA GLU A 124 -15.61 -9.02 0.11
C GLU A 124 -15.30 -7.88 -0.89
N GLY A 125 -14.83 -8.26 -2.07
CA GLY A 125 -14.36 -7.29 -3.07
C GLY A 125 -13.17 -6.47 -2.56
N ALA A 126 -13.31 -5.15 -2.53
CA ALA A 126 -12.33 -4.22 -1.97
C ALA A 126 -12.42 -4.06 -0.44
N GLY A 127 -13.53 -4.51 0.18
CA GLY A 127 -13.76 -4.39 1.62
C GLY A 127 -13.11 -5.53 2.40
N ILE A 128 -12.45 -5.20 3.52
CA ILE A 128 -11.86 -6.16 4.46
C ILE A 128 -12.34 -5.83 5.86
N ALA A 129 -12.83 -6.83 6.57
CA ALA A 129 -13.18 -6.73 7.98
C ALA A 129 -12.26 -7.62 8.82
N VAL A 130 -11.64 -7.05 9.82
CA VAL A 130 -10.76 -7.74 10.78
C VAL A 130 -11.38 -7.66 12.16
N PHE A 131 -11.65 -8.82 12.76
CA PHE A 131 -12.14 -8.92 14.14
C PHE A 131 -11.02 -9.45 15.03
N PHE A 132 -10.57 -8.61 15.94
CA PHE A 132 -9.44 -8.88 16.81
C PHE A 132 -9.70 -8.36 18.22
N ALA A 133 -9.37 -9.13 19.25
CA ALA A 133 -9.49 -8.76 20.67
C ALA A 133 -10.90 -8.23 21.07
N GLY A 134 -11.96 -8.67 20.39
CA GLY A 134 -13.33 -8.23 20.67
C GLY A 134 -13.78 -6.98 19.91
N HIS A 135 -12.90 -6.39 19.11
CA HIS A 135 -13.17 -5.21 18.26
C HIS A 135 -13.22 -5.61 16.78
N GLY A 136 -14.01 -4.87 16.00
CA GLY A 136 -14.09 -5.03 14.56
C GLY A 136 -13.58 -3.79 13.84
N HIS A 137 -12.67 -3.99 12.88
CA HIS A 137 -12.08 -2.94 12.09
C HIS A 137 -12.42 -3.16 10.62
N ALA A 138 -12.84 -2.10 9.92
CA ALA A 138 -13.17 -2.14 8.51
C ALA A 138 -12.09 -1.39 7.71
N PHE A 139 -11.65 -2.02 6.62
CA PHE A 139 -10.70 -1.45 5.68
C PHE A 139 -11.28 -1.50 4.28
N THR A 140 -10.86 -0.58 3.43
CA THR A 140 -11.12 -0.63 1.99
C THR A 140 -9.79 -0.63 1.25
N ILE A 141 -9.62 -1.52 0.29
CA ILE A 141 -8.45 -1.50 -0.59
C ILE A 141 -8.61 -0.30 -1.51
N ALA A 142 -7.69 0.65 -1.43
CA ALA A 142 -7.63 1.76 -2.38
C ALA A 142 -7.19 1.24 -3.75
N GLU A 143 -7.85 1.68 -4.83
CA GLU A 143 -7.48 1.26 -6.17
C GLU A 143 -6.13 1.85 -6.57
N GLU A 144 -5.24 1.01 -7.11
CA GLU A 144 -3.89 1.36 -7.56
C GLU A 144 -3.86 2.41 -8.68
N ALA A 145 -5.02 2.72 -9.28
CA ALA A 145 -5.12 3.62 -10.42
C ALA A 145 -4.67 5.06 -10.14
N ASP A 146 -4.81 5.53 -8.90
CA ASP A 146 -4.39 6.89 -8.51
C ASP A 146 -2.95 6.94 -7.95
N HIS A 147 -2.32 5.78 -7.69
CA HIS A 147 -1.05 5.72 -6.95
C HIS A 147 0.20 5.45 -7.81
N HIS A 148 0.05 5.19 -9.12
CA HIS A 148 1.22 5.02 -10.00
C HIS A 148 2.14 6.27 -10.06
N GLY A 149 1.70 7.40 -9.50
CA GLY A 149 2.53 8.60 -9.29
C GLY A 149 3.06 8.76 -7.86
N GLU A 150 2.43 8.14 -6.83
CA GLU A 150 2.75 8.38 -5.41
C GLU A 150 3.77 7.39 -4.81
N ALA A 151 3.90 6.17 -5.34
CA ALA A 151 4.91 5.20 -4.84
C ALA A 151 6.37 5.65 -5.08
N ALA A 152 6.56 6.64 -5.96
CA ALA A 152 7.87 7.28 -6.21
C ALA A 152 8.05 8.59 -5.41
N ALA A 153 7.04 9.02 -4.66
CA ALA A 153 7.02 10.31 -3.97
C ALA A 153 6.93 10.09 -2.46
N GLY A 154 8.05 10.01 -1.79
CA GLY A 154 8.07 10.34 -0.36
C GLY A 154 7.70 11.83 -0.23
N GLY A 155 6.46 12.17 0.18
CA GLY A 155 5.91 13.50 0.43
C GLY A 155 6.51 14.72 -0.29
N ASP A 156 7.82 14.93 -0.17
CA ASP A 156 8.55 16.08 -0.71
C ASP A 156 9.48 15.72 -1.89
N ARG A 157 9.54 14.43 -2.31
CA ARG A 157 10.49 13.98 -3.33
C ARG A 157 9.81 13.14 -4.39
N LEU A 158 10.05 13.47 -5.64
CA LEU A 158 9.61 12.71 -6.81
C LEU A 158 10.79 11.92 -7.36
N SER A 159 10.68 10.59 -7.36
CA SER A 159 11.73 9.69 -7.83
C SER A 159 11.27 8.88 -9.06
N ALA A 160 12.20 8.42 -9.88
CA ALA A 160 11.92 7.59 -11.03
C ALA A 160 11.42 6.19 -10.57
N PRO A 161 10.22 5.75 -10.97
CA PRO A 161 9.68 4.44 -10.58
C PRO A 161 10.34 3.27 -11.31
N MET A 162 11.03 3.55 -12.42
CA MET A 162 11.77 2.58 -13.23
C MET A 162 12.85 3.29 -14.04
N PRO A 163 13.84 2.55 -14.57
CA PRO A 163 14.85 3.16 -15.44
C PRO A 163 14.23 3.71 -16.72
N GLY A 164 14.62 4.91 -17.13
CA GLY A 164 14.07 5.56 -18.32
C GLY A 164 14.82 6.80 -18.76
N LEU A 165 14.30 7.45 -19.80
CA LEU A 165 14.82 8.68 -20.38
C LEU A 165 13.85 9.83 -20.07
N VAL A 166 14.35 10.93 -19.50
CA VAL A 166 13.54 12.15 -19.27
C VAL A 166 13.25 12.83 -20.61
N ARG A 167 11.96 12.95 -20.94
CA ARG A 167 11.50 13.54 -22.20
C ARG A 167 11.08 15.00 -22.06
N ILE A 168 10.37 15.31 -20.97
CA ILE A 168 9.84 16.65 -20.70
C ILE A 168 10.06 16.94 -19.22
N VAL A 169 10.49 18.16 -18.93
CA VAL A 169 10.53 18.75 -17.59
C VAL A 169 9.66 20.00 -17.65
N SER A 170 8.48 19.93 -17.02
CA SER A 170 7.49 21.02 -17.00
C SER A 170 7.61 21.91 -15.77
N ALA A 171 8.34 21.46 -14.74
CA ALA A 171 8.50 22.17 -13.49
C ALA A 171 9.83 22.91 -13.45
N GLU A 172 9.81 24.14 -12.92
CA GLU A 172 11.00 24.95 -12.67
C GLU A 172 11.18 25.15 -11.15
N PRO A 173 12.43 25.25 -10.64
CA PRO A 173 12.68 25.59 -9.24
C PRO A 173 11.99 26.91 -8.86
N GLY A 174 11.29 26.93 -7.74
CA GLY A 174 10.50 28.07 -7.25
C GLY A 174 9.08 28.15 -7.82
N ALA A 175 8.67 27.28 -8.75
CA ALA A 175 7.32 27.24 -9.27
C ALA A 175 6.34 26.65 -8.23
N ARG A 176 5.13 27.22 -8.14
CA ARG A 176 4.04 26.63 -7.38
C ARG A 176 3.32 25.58 -8.23
N VAL A 177 3.06 24.44 -7.62
CA VAL A 177 2.39 23.29 -8.23
C VAL A 177 1.23 22.83 -7.35
N ALA A 178 0.18 22.34 -7.99
CA ALA A 178 -0.96 21.71 -7.31
C ALA A 178 -0.82 20.19 -7.39
N LYS A 179 -1.39 19.47 -6.42
CA LYS A 179 -1.46 18.01 -6.44
C LYS A 179 -2.06 17.54 -7.78
N GLY A 180 -1.35 16.64 -8.46
CA GLY A 180 -1.76 16.10 -9.76
C GLY A 180 -1.21 16.86 -10.98
N ASP A 181 -0.54 17.99 -10.80
CA ASP A 181 0.12 18.70 -11.92
C ASP A 181 1.22 17.84 -12.54
N ALA A 182 1.24 17.72 -13.87
CA ALA A 182 2.27 16.99 -14.60
C ALA A 182 3.62 17.74 -14.52
N LEU A 183 4.60 17.16 -13.83
CA LEU A 183 5.90 17.79 -13.56
C LEU A 183 6.99 17.29 -14.50
N ILE A 184 7.08 15.99 -14.70
CA ILE A 184 8.10 15.35 -15.53
C ILE A 184 7.45 14.24 -16.36
N THR A 185 7.80 14.20 -17.65
CA THR A 185 7.45 13.05 -18.51
C THR A 185 8.72 12.29 -18.84
N MET A 186 8.73 10.99 -18.58
CA MET A 186 9.83 10.09 -18.93
C MET A 186 9.36 8.98 -19.86
N GLU A 187 10.26 8.50 -20.70
CA GLU A 187 10.04 7.32 -21.54
C GLU A 187 10.75 6.13 -20.92
N ALA A 188 9.99 5.06 -20.64
CA ALA A 188 10.50 3.81 -20.16
C ALA A 188 9.81 2.66 -20.89
N MET A 189 10.59 1.66 -21.39
CA MET A 189 10.08 0.49 -22.09
C MET A 189 9.10 0.83 -23.26
N LYS A 190 9.35 1.93 -23.99
CA LYS A 190 8.51 2.44 -25.10
C LYS A 190 7.13 2.96 -24.66
N MET A 191 6.97 3.25 -23.40
CA MET A 191 5.79 3.92 -22.84
C MET A 191 6.17 5.28 -22.30
N GLU A 192 5.29 6.27 -22.47
CA GLU A 192 5.44 7.56 -21.82
C GLU A 192 4.78 7.50 -20.44
N LEU A 193 5.53 7.87 -19.43
CA LEU A 193 5.10 7.92 -18.04
C LEU A 193 5.12 9.39 -17.58
N VAL A 194 3.95 9.90 -17.20
CA VAL A 194 3.81 11.24 -16.65
C VAL A 194 3.89 11.15 -15.12
N LEU A 195 4.82 11.86 -14.53
CA LEU A 195 5.00 11.96 -13.09
C LEU A 195 4.39 13.26 -12.61
N ALA A 196 3.40 13.16 -11.75
CA ALA A 196 2.62 14.27 -11.23
C ALA A 196 3.06 14.69 -9.83
N ALA A 197 2.69 15.92 -9.44
CA ALA A 197 2.93 16.44 -8.10
C ALA A 197 2.15 15.61 -7.05
N PRO A 198 2.82 15.11 -6.00
CA PRO A 198 2.17 14.32 -4.96
C PRO A 198 1.28 15.17 -4.03
N ARG A 199 1.58 16.46 -3.91
CA ARG A 199 0.85 17.44 -3.10
C ARG A 199 1.00 18.85 -3.67
N ASP A 200 0.23 19.77 -3.14
CA ASP A 200 0.43 21.21 -3.37
C ASP A 200 1.76 21.63 -2.74
N GLY A 201 2.48 22.53 -3.39
CA GLY A 201 3.75 23.00 -2.84
C GLY A 201 4.53 23.89 -3.79
N VAL A 202 5.77 24.16 -3.41
CA VAL A 202 6.75 24.89 -4.22
C VAL A 202 7.88 23.93 -4.60
N VAL A 203 8.31 23.96 -5.84
CA VAL A 203 9.43 23.13 -6.32
C VAL A 203 10.74 23.66 -5.74
N ALA A 204 11.41 22.85 -4.92
CA ALA A 204 12.70 23.21 -4.32
C ALA A 204 13.86 23.01 -5.31
N ALA A 205 13.90 21.84 -5.99
CA ALA A 205 14.95 21.53 -6.95
C ALA A 205 14.48 20.53 -8.00
N VAL A 206 15.07 20.63 -9.21
CA VAL A 206 14.90 19.68 -10.31
C VAL A 206 16.31 19.26 -10.77
N PRO A 207 16.87 18.17 -10.21
CA PRO A 207 18.25 17.75 -10.48
C PRO A 207 18.43 17.04 -11.83
N VAL A 208 17.39 16.92 -12.65
CA VAL A 208 17.42 16.25 -13.95
C VAL A 208 17.06 17.19 -15.09
N ALA A 209 17.57 16.90 -16.28
CA ALA A 209 17.30 17.64 -17.51
C ALA A 209 16.67 16.74 -18.58
N VAL A 210 16.05 17.38 -19.58
CA VAL A 210 15.54 16.66 -20.77
C VAL A 210 16.69 15.97 -21.48
N GLY A 211 16.53 14.66 -21.72
CA GLY A 211 17.55 13.80 -22.32
C GLY A 211 18.38 13.00 -21.30
N ASP A 212 18.22 13.21 -20.02
CA ASP A 212 18.91 12.42 -18.99
C ASP A 212 18.36 11.02 -18.88
N GLN A 213 19.26 10.05 -18.78
CA GLN A 213 18.92 8.67 -18.48
C GLN A 213 18.98 8.46 -16.97
N VAL A 214 17.87 8.03 -16.38
CA VAL A 214 17.72 7.87 -14.95
C VAL A 214 17.51 6.39 -14.58
N ALA A 215 18.06 5.98 -13.44
CA ALA A 215 17.82 4.67 -12.86
C ALA A 215 16.56 4.68 -11.98
N GLU A 216 16.02 3.51 -11.66
CA GLU A 216 14.97 3.36 -10.67
C GLU A 216 15.39 3.98 -9.34
N GLY A 217 14.50 4.76 -8.71
CA GLY A 217 14.76 5.47 -7.46
C GLY A 217 15.57 6.77 -7.59
N ALA A 218 16.03 7.13 -8.80
CA ALA A 218 16.74 8.40 -9.02
C ALA A 218 15.84 9.60 -8.69
N LEU A 219 16.33 10.56 -7.91
CA LEU A 219 15.60 11.78 -7.57
C LEU A 219 15.41 12.64 -8.83
N LEU A 220 14.16 12.95 -9.15
CA LEU A 220 13.78 13.75 -10.31
C LEU A 220 13.41 15.18 -9.94
N LEU A 221 12.74 15.35 -8.80
CA LEU A 221 12.29 16.65 -8.30
C LEU A 221 12.11 16.59 -6.79
N SER A 222 12.33 17.70 -6.10
CA SER A 222 11.97 17.87 -4.70
C SER A 222 11.07 19.09 -4.52
N LEU A 223 10.10 18.98 -3.64
CA LEU A 223 9.27 20.09 -3.15
C LEU A 223 9.89 20.68 -1.88
N GLU A 224 9.58 21.92 -1.58
CA GLU A 224 9.92 22.53 -0.30
C GLU A 224 9.17 21.79 0.82
N PRO A 225 9.83 21.55 1.99
CA PRO A 225 9.13 20.92 3.11
C PRO A 225 7.92 21.76 3.52
N GLU A 226 6.81 21.09 3.84
CA GLU A 226 5.63 21.78 4.38
C GLU A 226 5.99 22.34 5.77
N GLU A 227 6.09 23.68 5.87
CA GLU A 227 6.23 24.32 7.18
C GLU A 227 4.93 24.03 7.95
N ALA A 228 5.05 23.18 8.99
CA ALA A 228 3.97 22.93 9.92
C ALA A 228 3.57 24.27 10.59
N ALA A 229 2.38 24.76 10.23
CA ALA A 229 1.79 25.96 10.82
C ALA A 229 1.17 25.62 12.18
#